data_190146df44ba4181ad1fe8c7505e76f5
#
_entry.id   190146df44ba4181ad1fe8c7505e76f5
#
_cell.length_a   1.000
_cell.length_b   1.000
_cell.length_c   1.000
_cell.angle_alpha   90.00
_cell.angle_beta   90.00
_cell.angle_gamma   90.00
#
_symmetry.space_group_name_H-M   'P 1'
#
loop_
_entity.id
_entity.type
_entity.pdbx_description
1 polymer ?
#
loop_
_entity_poly.entity_id
_entity_poly.type
_entity_poly.pdbx_seq_one_letter_code
_entity_poly.pdbx_strand_id
1 'polypeptide(L)'
;IRALHPLLRASEAGRAVFVTSGAATTPHAYWGPYSASKAALDALVKVYAKEVEITPIRANLFSPGPTRTAMRAKAFPGEDPETLPPPEEVVLQMAPMLEANYTANGEIVRFQRG
;
A
#
# COMPACT_ATOMS: atom_id res chain seq x y z
N ILE A 1 1.19 -13.05 -0.51
CA ILE A 1 -0.15 -13.49 -0.92
C ILE A 1 -0.33 -14.97 -0.60
N ARG A 2 0.49 -15.83 -1.19
CA ARG A 2 0.35 -17.29 -1.09
C ARG A 2 0.22 -17.81 0.35
N ALA A 3 1.04 -17.32 1.27
CA ALA A 3 1.06 -17.79 2.66
C ALA A 3 -0.20 -17.37 3.44
N LEU A 4 -0.77 -16.21 3.14
CA LEU A 4 -1.91 -15.65 3.89
C LEU A 4 -3.27 -15.92 3.23
N HIS A 5 -3.28 -16.32 1.96
CA HIS A 5 -4.54 -16.57 1.23
C HIS A 5 -5.48 -17.55 1.93
N PRO A 6 -5.01 -18.70 2.48
CA PRO A 6 -5.90 -19.61 3.19
C PRO A 6 -6.58 -18.97 4.40
N LEU A 7 -5.87 -18.09 5.12
CA LEU A 7 -6.43 -17.38 6.28
C LEU A 7 -7.47 -16.33 5.83
N LEU A 8 -7.20 -15.61 4.74
CA LEU A 8 -8.15 -14.67 4.17
C LEU A 8 -9.42 -15.40 3.71
N ARG A 9 -9.28 -16.57 3.09
CA ARG A 9 -10.40 -17.40 2.65
C ARG A 9 -11.23 -17.93 3.83
N ALA A 10 -10.61 -18.22 4.97
CA ALA A 10 -11.30 -18.69 6.16
C ALA A 10 -12.07 -17.58 6.88
N SER A 11 -11.77 -16.31 6.61
CA SER A 11 -12.47 -15.16 7.17
C SER A 11 -13.75 -14.84 6.41
N GLU A 12 -14.78 -14.39 7.11
CA GLU A 12 -16.01 -13.88 6.48
C GLU A 12 -15.80 -12.51 5.81
N ALA A 13 -14.73 -11.80 6.18
CA ALA A 13 -14.41 -10.48 5.65
C ALA A 13 -12.88 -10.32 5.54
N GLY A 14 -12.23 -11.18 4.77
CA GLY A 14 -10.78 -11.11 4.55
C GLY A 14 -10.38 -9.78 3.91
N ARG A 15 -9.48 -9.04 4.57
CA ARG A 15 -8.97 -7.75 4.07
C ARG A 15 -7.45 -7.79 4.01
N ALA A 16 -6.90 -7.39 2.87
CA ALA A 16 -5.46 -7.31 2.67
C ALA A 16 -5.12 -5.94 2.08
N VAL A 17 -4.16 -5.27 2.69
CA VAL A 17 -3.63 -3.99 2.21
C VAL A 17 -2.14 -4.14 1.97
N PHE A 18 -1.71 -3.76 0.77
CA PHE A 18 -0.32 -3.83 0.35
C PHE A 18 0.23 -2.42 0.21
N VAL A 19 1.34 -2.14 0.87
CA VAL A 19 1.96 -0.82 0.85
C VAL A 19 2.79 -0.66 -0.41
N THR A 20 2.40 0.28 -1.26
CA THR A 20 3.08 0.62 -2.50
C THR A 20 3.75 1.99 -2.41
N SER A 21 4.11 2.57 -3.55
CA SER A 21 4.77 3.86 -3.65
C SER A 21 4.38 4.57 -4.93
N GLY A 22 4.37 5.89 -4.90
CA GLY A 22 4.24 6.71 -6.11
C GLY A 22 5.33 6.44 -7.15
N ALA A 23 6.49 5.93 -6.72
CA ALA A 23 7.59 5.52 -7.62
C ALA A 23 7.20 4.37 -8.57
N ALA A 24 6.12 3.64 -8.28
CA ALA A 24 5.59 2.62 -9.19
C ALA A 24 5.10 3.21 -10.52
N THR A 25 4.63 4.47 -10.51
CA THR A 25 4.05 5.13 -11.68
C THR A 25 4.76 6.41 -12.11
N THR A 26 5.49 7.04 -11.19
CA THR A 26 6.20 8.31 -11.44
C THR A 26 7.71 8.04 -11.48
N PRO A 27 8.37 8.23 -12.62
CA PRO A 27 9.80 7.98 -12.74
C PRO A 27 10.65 8.94 -11.89
N HIS A 28 11.63 8.38 -11.21
CA HIS A 28 12.69 9.13 -10.53
C HIS A 28 14.05 8.61 -11.00
N ALA A 29 14.95 9.51 -11.39
CA ALA A 29 16.30 9.12 -11.81
C ALA A 29 16.97 8.28 -10.72
N TYR A 30 17.66 7.22 -11.13
CA TYR A 30 18.39 6.28 -10.27
C TYR A 30 17.52 5.35 -9.38
N TRP A 31 16.20 5.39 -9.51
CA TRP A 31 15.27 4.59 -8.70
C TRP A 31 14.73 3.36 -9.45
N GLY A 32 15.42 2.93 -10.52
CA GLY A 32 14.96 1.84 -11.38
C GLY A 32 14.55 0.57 -10.64
N PRO A 33 15.42 -0.04 -9.82
CA PRO A 33 15.06 -1.28 -9.10
C PRO A 33 13.90 -1.11 -8.13
N TYR A 34 13.86 -0.01 -7.38
CA TYR A 34 12.76 0.29 -6.45
C TYR A 34 11.44 0.47 -7.20
N SER A 35 11.43 1.30 -8.24
CA SER A 35 10.24 1.54 -9.07
C SER A 35 9.72 0.26 -9.71
N ALA A 36 10.62 -0.57 -10.25
CA ALA A 36 10.26 -1.85 -10.85
C ALA A 36 9.64 -2.80 -9.82
N SER A 37 10.19 -2.86 -8.60
CA SER A 37 9.65 -3.71 -7.54
C SER A 37 8.24 -3.29 -7.11
N LYS A 38 7.98 -1.99 -7.00
CA LYS A 38 6.68 -1.44 -6.62
C LYS A 38 5.65 -1.54 -7.75
N ALA A 39 6.06 -1.35 -8.99
CA ALA A 39 5.19 -1.57 -10.15
C ALA A 39 4.78 -3.04 -10.28
N ALA A 40 5.70 -3.97 -10.03
CA ALA A 40 5.40 -5.40 -10.00
C ALA A 40 4.42 -5.74 -8.87
N LEU A 41 4.60 -5.17 -7.68
CA LEU A 41 3.67 -5.34 -6.56
C LEU A 41 2.27 -4.87 -6.95
N ASP A 42 2.15 -3.67 -7.53
CA ASP A 42 0.85 -3.12 -7.96
C ASP A 42 0.15 -4.06 -8.94
N ALA A 43 0.87 -4.58 -9.92
CA ALA A 43 0.33 -5.53 -10.90
C ALA A 43 -0.13 -6.83 -10.22
N LEU A 44 0.68 -7.42 -9.35
CA LEU A 44 0.35 -8.65 -8.64
C LEU A 44 -0.91 -8.51 -7.78
N VAL A 45 -1.03 -7.40 -7.05
CA VAL A 45 -2.20 -7.17 -6.18
C VAL A 45 -3.46 -6.97 -7.02
N LYS A 46 -3.39 -6.26 -8.12
CA LYS A 46 -4.54 -6.08 -9.02
C LYS A 46 -5.00 -7.40 -9.65
N VAL A 47 -4.08 -8.26 -10.03
CA VAL A 47 -4.39 -9.61 -10.51
C VAL A 47 -5.04 -10.43 -9.39
N TYR A 48 -4.45 -10.42 -8.19
CA TYR A 48 -5.02 -11.11 -7.05
C TYR A 48 -6.44 -10.62 -6.70
N ALA A 49 -6.67 -9.32 -6.76
CA ALA A 49 -8.00 -8.75 -6.56
C ALA A 49 -9.02 -9.31 -7.54
N LYS A 50 -8.62 -9.53 -8.79
CA LYS A 50 -9.48 -10.17 -9.81
C LYS A 50 -9.74 -11.64 -9.48
N GLU A 51 -8.74 -12.37 -9.01
CA GLU A 51 -8.87 -13.78 -8.65
C GLU A 51 -9.85 -13.99 -7.48
N VAL A 52 -9.94 -13.03 -6.56
CA VAL A 52 -10.81 -13.12 -5.37
C VAL A 52 -12.12 -12.34 -5.51
N GLU A 53 -12.41 -11.79 -6.67
CA GLU A 53 -13.54 -10.88 -6.92
C GLU A 53 -14.89 -11.43 -6.48
N ILE A 54 -15.13 -12.72 -6.68
CA ILE A 54 -16.39 -13.39 -6.31
C ILE A 54 -16.40 -13.93 -4.87
N THR A 55 -15.38 -13.62 -4.10
CA THR A 55 -15.26 -14.03 -2.69
C THR A 55 -15.47 -12.84 -1.77
N PRO A 56 -15.60 -13.04 -0.42
CA PRO A 56 -15.62 -11.94 0.53
C PRO A 56 -14.27 -11.21 0.69
N ILE A 57 -13.19 -11.71 0.11
CA ILE A 57 -11.86 -11.12 0.20
C ILE A 57 -11.82 -9.80 -0.59
N ARG A 58 -11.18 -8.78 0.01
CA ARG A 58 -10.84 -7.54 -0.68
C ARG A 58 -9.34 -7.28 -0.53
N ALA A 59 -8.66 -7.03 -1.65
CA ALA A 59 -7.23 -6.77 -1.70
C ALA A 59 -6.99 -5.43 -2.37
N ASN A 60 -6.34 -4.52 -1.66
CA ASN A 60 -6.11 -3.15 -2.10
C ASN A 60 -4.67 -2.72 -1.84
N LEU A 61 -4.30 -1.60 -2.42
CA LEU A 61 -2.99 -0.99 -2.29
C LEU A 61 -3.13 0.35 -1.55
N PHE A 62 -2.13 0.66 -0.75
CA PHE A 62 -2.03 1.95 -0.06
C PHE A 62 -0.67 2.59 -0.36
N SER A 63 -0.70 3.82 -0.84
CA SER A 63 0.50 4.62 -1.10
C SER A 63 0.62 5.70 -0.02
N PRO A 64 1.54 5.54 0.95
CA PRO A 64 1.66 6.48 2.08
C PRO A 64 2.29 7.82 1.69
N GLY A 65 2.97 7.90 0.54
CA GLY A 65 3.78 9.06 0.20
C GLY A 65 5.02 9.17 1.09
N PRO A 66 5.73 10.30 1.01
CA PRO A 66 6.87 10.55 1.90
C PRO A 66 6.43 10.56 3.36
N THR A 67 7.04 9.68 4.15
CA THR A 67 6.68 9.48 5.56
C THR A 67 7.94 9.59 6.42
N ARG A 68 7.81 10.15 7.62
CA ARG A 68 8.91 10.29 8.57
C ARG A 68 9.34 8.93 9.08
N THR A 69 10.35 8.34 8.44
CA THR A 69 10.91 7.02 8.77
C THR A 69 12.42 7.05 8.68
N ALA A 70 13.08 6.06 9.32
CA ALA A 70 14.51 5.89 9.20
C ALA A 70 14.95 5.63 7.74
N MET A 71 14.14 4.90 6.99
CA MET A 71 14.38 4.66 5.55
C MET A 71 14.38 5.97 4.75
N ARG A 72 13.41 6.86 5.02
CA ARG A 72 13.32 8.16 4.36
C ARG A 72 14.52 9.06 4.72
N ALA A 73 14.89 9.11 5.99
CA ALA A 73 16.04 9.88 6.45
C ALA A 73 17.35 9.41 5.79
N LYS A 74 17.49 8.11 5.58
CA LYS A 74 18.65 7.53 4.90
C LYS A 74 18.67 7.88 3.41
N ALA A 75 17.52 7.88 2.75
CA ALA A 75 17.41 8.18 1.32
C ALA A 75 17.52 9.69 1.03
N PHE A 76 17.08 10.54 1.96
CA PHE A 76 17.06 12.00 1.83
C PHE A 76 17.65 12.67 3.09
N PRO A 77 18.96 12.57 3.32
CA PRO A 77 19.57 13.04 4.57
C PRO A 77 19.48 14.54 4.79
N GLY A 78 19.31 15.32 3.73
CA GLY A 78 19.15 16.77 3.80
C GLY A 78 17.73 17.28 4.04
N GLU A 79 16.75 16.37 4.07
CA GLU A 79 15.35 16.73 4.28
C GLU A 79 15.03 16.90 5.75
N ASP A 80 14.28 17.96 6.09
CA ASP A 80 13.79 18.15 7.47
C ASP A 80 12.69 17.14 7.79
N PRO A 81 12.91 16.22 8.76
CA PRO A 81 11.92 15.21 9.13
C PRO A 81 10.58 15.81 9.60
N GLU A 82 10.61 17.00 10.20
CA GLU A 82 9.42 17.64 10.72
C GLU A 82 8.44 18.10 9.61
N THR A 83 8.90 18.18 8.36
CA THR A 83 8.05 18.47 7.20
C THR A 83 7.24 17.26 6.74
N LEU A 84 7.54 16.07 7.25
CA LEU A 84 6.90 14.81 6.85
C LEU A 84 5.89 14.35 7.89
N PRO A 85 4.77 13.76 7.47
CA PRO A 85 3.83 13.16 8.41
C PRO A 85 4.48 11.95 9.12
N PRO A 86 4.24 11.77 10.43
CA PRO A 86 4.68 10.58 11.11
C PRO A 86 3.85 9.35 10.70
N PRO A 87 4.37 8.12 10.85
CA PRO A 87 3.63 6.90 10.48
C PRO A 87 2.25 6.79 11.12
N GLU A 88 2.11 7.24 12.36
CA GLU A 88 0.86 7.21 13.12
C GLU A 88 -0.26 8.03 12.44
N GLU A 89 0.09 9.16 11.83
CA GLU A 89 -0.85 9.98 11.07
C GLU A 89 -1.24 9.29 9.75
N VAL A 90 -0.26 8.73 9.07
CA VAL A 90 -0.46 8.07 7.77
C VAL A 90 -1.35 6.83 7.90
N VAL A 91 -1.15 6.02 8.95
CA VAL A 91 -1.88 4.77 9.14
C VAL A 91 -3.37 4.99 9.41
N LEU A 92 -3.76 6.17 9.91
CA LEU A 92 -5.18 6.49 10.14
C LEU A 92 -6.00 6.45 8.85
N GLN A 93 -5.38 6.74 7.70
CA GLN A 93 -6.06 6.63 6.41
C GLN A 93 -6.02 5.22 5.82
N MET A 94 -5.07 4.40 6.24
CA MET A 94 -4.97 3.00 5.82
C MET A 94 -5.90 2.08 6.63
N ALA A 95 -6.06 2.32 7.92
CA ALA A 95 -6.79 1.43 8.83
C ALA A 95 -8.22 1.11 8.38
N PRO A 96 -9.02 2.06 7.86
CA PRO A 96 -10.38 1.75 7.37
C PRO A 96 -10.42 0.71 6.25
N MET A 97 -9.34 0.56 5.48
CA MET A 97 -9.25 -0.43 4.41
C MET A 97 -9.21 -1.88 4.92
N LEU A 98 -8.97 -2.07 6.20
CA LEU A 98 -8.93 -3.38 6.87
C LEU A 98 -10.25 -3.75 7.55
N GLU A 99 -11.23 -2.85 7.55
CA GLU A 99 -12.52 -3.09 8.18
C GLU A 99 -13.45 -3.91 7.29
N ALA A 100 -14.35 -4.68 7.93
CA ALA A 100 -15.27 -5.57 7.22
C ALA A 100 -16.23 -4.83 6.27
N ASN A 101 -16.54 -3.56 6.57
CA ASN A 101 -17.41 -2.73 5.74
C ASN A 101 -16.71 -2.05 4.56
N TYR A 102 -15.39 -2.21 4.42
CA TYR A 102 -14.65 -1.69 3.28
C TYR A 102 -14.87 -2.63 2.08
N THR A 103 -15.56 -2.15 1.05
CA THR A 103 -16.00 -2.98 -0.07
C THR A 103 -15.17 -2.84 -1.35
N ALA A 104 -14.31 -1.83 -1.44
CA ALA A 104 -13.44 -1.66 -2.59
C ALA A 104 -12.46 -2.83 -2.73
N ASN A 105 -12.11 -3.15 -3.97
CA ASN A 105 -11.22 -4.25 -4.32
C ASN A 105 -10.36 -3.87 -5.52
N GLY A 106 -9.05 -4.08 -5.43
CA GLY A 106 -8.10 -3.73 -6.50
C GLY A 106 -7.82 -2.24 -6.62
N GLU A 107 -8.15 -1.46 -5.62
CA GLU A 107 -7.97 -0.01 -5.59
C GLU A 107 -6.60 0.40 -5.04
N ILE A 108 -6.12 1.58 -5.45
CA ILE A 108 -4.98 2.25 -4.84
C ILE A 108 -5.48 3.47 -4.10
N VAL A 109 -5.32 3.48 -2.79
CA VAL A 109 -5.59 4.65 -1.95
C VAL A 109 -4.29 5.39 -1.68
N ARG A 110 -4.29 6.70 -1.87
CA ARG A 110 -3.14 7.56 -1.63
C ARG A 110 -3.38 8.43 -0.41
N PHE A 111 -2.38 8.49 0.45
CA PHE A 111 -2.43 9.37 1.63
C PHE A 111 -2.61 10.83 1.20
N GLN A 112 -3.54 11.53 1.84
CA GLN A 112 -3.79 12.95 1.65
C GLN A 112 -3.52 13.67 2.97
N ARG A 113 -2.53 14.56 2.98
CA ARG A 113 -2.26 15.40 4.14
C ARG A 113 -3.28 16.53 4.17
N GLY A 114 -4.04 16.55 5.25
CA GLY A 114 -5.04 17.58 5.47
C GLY A 114 -4.46 18.92 5.88
#